data_5bdee14b1d8518048963d4b568323e61
#
_entry.id   5bdee14b1d8518048963d4b568323e61
#
_cell.length_a   1.000
_cell.length_b   1.000
_cell.length_c   1.000
_cell.angle_alpha   90.00
_cell.angle_beta   90.00
_cell.angle_gamma   90.00
#
_symmetry.space_group_name_H-M   'P 1'
#
loop_
_entity.id
_entity.type
_entity.pdbx_description
1 polymer ?
#
loop_
_entity_poly.entity_id
_entity_poly.type
_entity_poly.pdbx_seq_one_letter_code
_entity_poly.pdbx_strand_id
1 'polypeptide(L)'
;MVPINLQEDVLANIERHFGGLFSGDIGVSSISGGQSAANAALAQLDITGYANTRSQVLPKNRRGATVLSPYIRHNILTLDQVNRAVKHAPYKDREKFRDELFWQEYARHLYARIGTRLFENLRFEANAHAQGDGWNQEMLCMAETVAELETDGWVVNQTRMWLASHWTVRNGKGWIAGQERMHRNLLDGSRAANLLGWQWTVGAGTGKPYGFAKWQVDKRASGLCNRCQLKDKCPIQEFPAEISLRELSRDAILDSDPDVGATTGPTSMVVN
;
A
#
# COMPACT_ATOMS: atom_id res chain seq x y z
N MET A 1 -23.40 27.15 -2.79
CA MET A 1 -22.28 26.29 -3.22
C MET A 1 -21.59 27.02 -4.36
N VAL A 2 -20.31 27.36 -4.21
CA VAL A 2 -19.56 28.02 -5.30
C VAL A 2 -19.19 26.91 -6.33
N PRO A 3 -19.52 27.08 -7.61
CA PRO A 3 -19.19 26.07 -8.61
C PRO A 3 -17.67 25.96 -8.78
N ILE A 4 -17.16 24.73 -8.93
CA ILE A 4 -15.75 24.48 -9.24
C ILE A 4 -15.49 24.95 -10.67
N ASN A 5 -14.54 25.86 -10.82
CA ASN A 5 -14.12 26.33 -12.13
C ASN A 5 -13.05 25.37 -12.70
N LEU A 6 -13.44 24.53 -13.65
CA LEU A 6 -12.56 23.53 -14.27
C LEU A 6 -11.45 24.15 -15.14
N GLN A 7 -11.52 25.45 -15.43
CA GLN A 7 -10.49 26.17 -16.17
C GLN A 7 -9.44 26.80 -15.25
N GLU A 8 -9.72 26.84 -13.95
CA GLU A 8 -8.82 27.38 -12.96
C GLU A 8 -7.76 26.33 -12.59
N ASP A 9 -6.59 26.79 -12.19
CA ASP A 9 -5.54 25.92 -11.67
C ASP A 9 -6.06 25.06 -10.49
N VAL A 10 -5.66 23.80 -10.48
CA VAL A 10 -6.10 22.82 -9.46
C VAL A 10 -5.79 23.32 -8.05
N LEU A 11 -4.61 23.91 -7.85
CA LEU A 11 -4.21 24.40 -6.53
C LEU A 11 -5.08 25.58 -6.07
N ALA A 12 -5.41 26.50 -6.98
CA ALA A 12 -6.30 27.63 -6.68
C ALA A 12 -7.71 27.14 -6.31
N ASN A 13 -8.23 26.11 -6.98
CA ASN A 13 -9.50 25.49 -6.63
C ASN A 13 -9.45 24.82 -5.24
N ILE A 14 -8.38 24.09 -4.94
CA ILE A 14 -8.19 23.45 -3.62
C ILE A 14 -8.17 24.52 -2.52
N GLU A 15 -7.36 25.55 -2.70
CA GLU A 15 -7.27 26.64 -1.71
C GLU A 15 -8.61 27.31 -1.49
N ARG A 16 -9.33 27.62 -2.57
CA ARG A 16 -10.64 28.30 -2.48
C ARG A 16 -11.71 27.46 -1.80
N HIS A 17 -11.79 26.16 -2.09
CA HIS A 17 -12.88 25.30 -1.63
C HIS A 17 -12.56 24.50 -0.38
N PHE A 18 -11.27 24.26 -0.10
CA PHE A 18 -10.82 23.42 1.00
C PHE A 18 -9.78 24.11 1.90
N GLY A 19 -9.50 25.39 1.66
CA GLY A 19 -8.62 26.18 2.52
C GLY A 19 -9.07 26.11 3.99
N GLY A 20 -8.13 25.85 4.89
CA GLY A 20 -8.41 25.61 6.31
C GLY A 20 -8.88 24.20 6.70
N LEU A 21 -9.09 23.30 5.75
CA LEU A 21 -9.42 21.88 6.01
C LEU A 21 -8.20 20.95 5.94
N PHE A 22 -7.04 21.48 5.59
CA PHE A 22 -5.77 20.76 5.55
C PHE A 22 -4.69 21.56 6.26
N SER A 23 -3.58 20.91 6.57
CA SER A 23 -2.36 21.52 7.12
C SER A 23 -1.17 21.17 6.26
N GLY A 24 -0.20 22.10 6.14
CA GLY A 24 0.97 21.96 5.29
C GLY A 24 0.77 22.51 3.88
N ASP A 25 1.76 22.30 3.02
CA ASP A 25 1.73 22.79 1.64
C ASP A 25 0.86 21.90 0.75
N ILE A 26 0.15 22.52 -0.18
CA ILE A 26 -0.60 21.80 -1.20
C ILE A 26 0.28 21.56 -2.43
N GLY A 27 0.14 20.36 -3.02
CA GLY A 27 0.90 19.98 -4.21
C GLY A 27 0.04 19.18 -5.19
N VAL A 28 0.49 19.08 -6.41
CA VAL A 28 -0.15 18.28 -7.46
C VAL A 28 0.65 16.99 -7.64
N SER A 29 -0.04 15.84 -7.53
CA SER A 29 0.54 14.54 -7.87
C SER A 29 0.88 14.48 -9.36
N SER A 30 1.93 13.74 -9.71
CA SER A 30 2.23 13.40 -11.11
C SER A 30 1.15 12.48 -11.73
N ILE A 31 0.28 11.88 -10.91
CA ILE A 31 -0.80 10.99 -11.34
C ILE A 31 -2.05 11.82 -11.61
N SER A 32 -2.37 11.99 -12.89
CA SER A 32 -3.57 12.72 -13.30
C SER A 32 -4.84 11.99 -12.89
N GLY A 33 -5.82 12.73 -12.37
CA GLY A 33 -7.13 12.20 -11.99
C GLY A 33 -8.15 12.19 -13.13
N GLY A 34 -9.33 11.61 -12.85
CA GLY A 34 -10.50 11.64 -13.73
C GLY A 34 -10.57 10.53 -14.79
N GLN A 35 -11.76 10.45 -15.43
CA GLN A 35 -12.08 9.35 -16.35
C GLN A 35 -11.17 9.32 -17.59
N SER A 36 -10.84 10.49 -18.14
CA SER A 36 -9.98 10.57 -19.34
C SER A 36 -8.59 10.02 -19.07
N ALA A 37 -7.99 10.36 -17.92
CA ALA A 37 -6.69 9.85 -17.51
C ALA A 37 -6.74 8.33 -17.24
N ALA A 38 -7.78 7.86 -16.59
CA ALA A 38 -8.00 6.44 -16.33
C ALA A 38 -8.15 5.63 -17.64
N ASN A 39 -8.93 6.15 -18.60
CA ASN A 39 -9.09 5.51 -19.90
C ASN A 39 -7.78 5.46 -20.70
N ALA A 40 -7.00 6.54 -20.66
CA ALA A 40 -5.68 6.59 -21.29
C ALA A 40 -4.71 5.59 -20.65
N ALA A 41 -4.67 5.51 -19.32
CA ALA A 41 -3.85 4.54 -18.59
C ALA A 41 -4.25 3.10 -18.90
N LEU A 42 -5.56 2.81 -19.00
CA LEU A 42 -6.07 1.48 -19.36
C LEU A 42 -5.74 1.12 -20.82
N ALA A 43 -5.86 2.06 -21.75
CA ALA A 43 -5.54 1.85 -23.17
C ALA A 43 -4.04 1.60 -23.41
N GLN A 44 -3.17 2.18 -22.58
CA GLN A 44 -1.71 2.01 -22.65
C GLN A 44 -1.21 0.86 -21.78
N LEU A 45 -2.11 0.11 -21.14
CA LEU A 45 -1.73 -0.95 -20.21
C LEU A 45 -0.99 -2.08 -20.92
N ASP A 46 0.28 -2.20 -20.65
CA ASP A 46 1.12 -3.35 -21.01
C ASP A 46 1.69 -3.97 -19.73
N ILE A 47 1.39 -5.24 -19.51
CA ILE A 47 1.89 -6.01 -18.36
C ILE A 47 2.95 -7.04 -18.76
N THR A 48 3.53 -6.91 -19.95
CA THR A 48 4.63 -7.79 -20.38
C THR A 48 5.82 -7.68 -19.43
N GLY A 49 6.24 -8.80 -18.87
CA GLY A 49 7.31 -8.86 -17.87
C GLY A 49 6.86 -8.52 -16.44
N TYR A 50 5.58 -8.24 -16.20
CA TYR A 50 5.04 -7.87 -14.90
C TYR A 50 5.43 -8.81 -13.76
N ALA A 51 5.35 -10.11 -13.98
CA ALA A 51 5.67 -11.10 -12.95
C ALA A 51 7.09 -10.93 -12.36
N ASN A 52 8.03 -10.44 -13.16
CA ASN A 52 9.42 -10.23 -12.75
C ASN A 52 9.71 -8.79 -12.32
N THR A 53 9.01 -7.80 -12.87
CA THR A 53 9.34 -6.37 -12.75
C THR A 53 8.41 -5.59 -11.83
N ARG A 54 7.26 -6.16 -11.40
CA ARG A 54 6.30 -5.48 -10.52
C ARG A 54 6.88 -4.97 -9.18
N SER A 55 7.96 -5.61 -8.71
CA SER A 55 8.65 -5.20 -7.49
C SER A 55 9.89 -4.35 -7.75
N GLN A 56 10.14 -3.94 -8.99
CA GLN A 56 11.24 -3.02 -9.33
C GLN A 56 10.92 -1.64 -8.81
N VAL A 57 11.88 -1.03 -8.11
CA VAL A 57 11.74 0.30 -7.51
C VAL A 57 12.48 1.35 -8.32
N LEU A 58 13.74 1.07 -8.68
CA LEU A 58 14.57 1.94 -9.52
C LEU A 58 15.29 1.11 -10.60
N PRO A 59 15.54 1.69 -11.75
CA PRO A 59 15.07 3.02 -12.19
C PRO A 59 13.55 3.03 -12.46
N LYS A 60 12.91 4.19 -12.29
CA LYS A 60 11.45 4.33 -12.40
C LYS A 60 10.88 3.85 -13.75
N ASN A 61 11.60 4.07 -14.85
CA ASN A 61 11.21 3.64 -16.21
C ASN A 61 11.28 2.11 -16.44
N ARG A 62 11.76 1.34 -15.47
CA ARG A 62 11.77 -0.15 -15.53
C ARG A 62 10.80 -0.78 -14.53
N ARG A 63 9.96 0.01 -13.90
CA ARG A 63 8.89 -0.49 -13.02
C ARG A 63 7.85 -1.22 -13.85
N GLY A 64 7.56 -2.46 -13.50
CA GLY A 64 6.42 -3.20 -14.06
C GLY A 64 5.11 -2.92 -13.31
N ALA A 65 5.16 -2.23 -12.19
CA ALA A 65 3.96 -1.84 -11.45
C ALA A 65 3.12 -0.86 -12.28
N THR A 66 1.85 -1.18 -12.46
CA THR A 66 0.89 -0.34 -13.18
C THR A 66 0.28 0.68 -12.23
N VAL A 67 0.24 1.95 -12.57
CA VAL A 67 -0.33 3.00 -11.72
C VAL A 67 -1.87 3.05 -11.90
N LEU A 68 -2.55 1.89 -11.86
CA LEU A 68 -4.00 1.80 -12.00
C LEU A 68 -4.75 1.80 -10.67
N SER A 69 -4.05 1.52 -9.57
CA SER A 69 -4.68 1.40 -8.25
C SER A 69 -5.46 2.64 -7.79
N PRO A 70 -5.07 3.90 -8.07
CA PRO A 70 -5.89 5.06 -7.76
C PRO A 70 -7.24 5.02 -8.49
N TYR A 71 -7.25 4.71 -9.77
CA TYR A 71 -8.49 4.65 -10.57
C TYR A 71 -9.40 3.52 -10.13
N ILE A 72 -8.84 2.36 -9.78
CA ILE A 72 -9.61 1.23 -9.23
C ILE A 72 -10.15 1.58 -7.84
N ARG A 73 -9.34 2.23 -7.00
CA ARG A 73 -9.74 2.62 -5.64
C ARG A 73 -10.95 3.55 -5.64
N HIS A 74 -11.00 4.46 -6.59
CA HIS A 74 -12.07 5.45 -6.72
C HIS A 74 -13.21 5.02 -7.67
N ASN A 75 -13.27 3.74 -8.06
CA ASN A 75 -14.27 3.16 -8.95
C ASN A 75 -14.37 3.83 -10.33
N ILE A 76 -13.30 4.49 -10.76
CA ILE A 76 -13.20 5.06 -12.13
C ILE A 76 -12.94 3.92 -13.13
N LEU A 77 -12.18 2.90 -12.72
CA LEU A 77 -12.01 1.64 -13.42
C LEU A 77 -12.49 0.49 -12.54
N THR A 78 -13.24 -0.43 -13.12
CA THR A 78 -13.64 -1.67 -12.44
C THR A 78 -12.54 -2.73 -12.56
N LEU A 79 -12.48 -3.66 -11.61
CA LEU A 79 -11.57 -4.81 -11.67
C LEU A 79 -11.81 -5.66 -12.94
N ASP A 80 -13.06 -5.77 -13.38
CA ASP A 80 -13.43 -6.50 -14.58
C ASP A 80 -12.90 -5.82 -15.86
N GLN A 81 -13.01 -4.49 -15.97
CA GLN A 81 -12.42 -3.75 -17.09
C GLN A 81 -10.91 -3.97 -17.18
N VAL A 82 -10.22 -3.86 -16.05
CA VAL A 82 -8.77 -4.07 -15.96
C VAL A 82 -8.39 -5.52 -16.28
N ASN A 83 -9.12 -6.50 -15.75
CA ASN A 83 -8.91 -7.92 -16.05
C ASN A 83 -9.10 -8.24 -17.54
N ARG A 84 -10.11 -7.65 -18.19
CA ARG A 84 -10.33 -7.84 -19.62
C ARG A 84 -9.24 -7.19 -20.48
N ALA A 85 -8.71 -6.05 -20.06
CA ALA A 85 -7.65 -5.35 -20.79
C ALA A 85 -6.37 -6.21 -20.92
N VAL A 86 -6.08 -7.05 -19.93
CA VAL A 86 -4.87 -7.90 -19.91
C VAL A 86 -5.07 -9.31 -20.49
N LYS A 87 -6.23 -9.62 -21.08
CA LYS A 87 -6.58 -10.98 -21.53
C LYS A 87 -5.59 -11.60 -22.53
N HIS A 88 -4.91 -10.78 -23.32
CA HIS A 88 -3.93 -11.20 -24.34
C HIS A 88 -2.49 -11.12 -23.88
N ALA A 89 -2.22 -10.68 -22.65
CA ALA A 89 -0.88 -10.63 -22.11
C ALA A 89 -0.27 -12.03 -21.92
N PRO A 90 1.06 -12.15 -21.83
CA PRO A 90 1.72 -13.44 -21.57
C PRO A 90 1.13 -14.13 -20.34
N TYR A 91 0.93 -15.43 -20.41
CA TYR A 91 0.20 -16.20 -19.38
C TYR A 91 0.72 -15.95 -17.97
N LYS A 92 2.03 -16.05 -17.75
CA LYS A 92 2.64 -15.86 -16.41
C LYS A 92 2.41 -14.46 -15.85
N ASP A 93 2.51 -13.44 -16.69
CA ASP A 93 2.31 -12.05 -16.30
C ASP A 93 0.84 -11.77 -16.00
N ARG A 94 -0.04 -12.27 -16.84
CA ARG A 94 -1.50 -12.17 -16.68
C ARG A 94 -1.98 -12.83 -15.38
N GLU A 95 -1.58 -14.07 -15.11
CA GLU A 95 -1.99 -14.76 -13.88
C GLU A 95 -1.47 -13.99 -12.64
N LYS A 96 -0.20 -13.56 -12.68
CA LYS A 96 0.34 -12.81 -11.55
C LYS A 96 -0.34 -11.45 -11.35
N PHE A 97 -0.72 -10.78 -12.43
CA PHE A 97 -1.46 -9.52 -12.36
C PHE A 97 -2.89 -9.73 -11.81
N ARG A 98 -3.56 -10.81 -12.24
CA ARG A 98 -4.89 -11.19 -11.74
C ARG A 98 -4.86 -11.53 -10.25
N ASP A 99 -3.82 -12.21 -9.76
CA ASP A 99 -3.64 -12.44 -8.32
C ASP A 99 -3.69 -11.12 -7.53
N GLU A 100 -3.01 -10.07 -8.02
CA GLU A 100 -3.00 -8.76 -7.34
C GLU A 100 -4.39 -8.09 -7.35
N LEU A 101 -5.20 -8.29 -8.41
CA LEU A 101 -6.60 -7.84 -8.44
C LEU A 101 -7.45 -8.63 -7.43
N PHE A 102 -7.28 -9.93 -7.33
CA PHE A 102 -7.97 -10.77 -6.34
C PHE A 102 -7.61 -10.40 -4.89
N TRP A 103 -6.34 -10.02 -4.63
CA TRP A 103 -5.96 -9.54 -3.31
C TRP A 103 -6.73 -8.29 -2.89
N GLN A 104 -7.02 -7.38 -3.81
CA GLN A 104 -7.83 -6.19 -3.51
C GLN A 104 -9.26 -6.57 -3.15
N GLU A 105 -9.85 -7.50 -3.89
CA GLU A 105 -11.21 -7.99 -3.64
C GLU A 105 -11.28 -8.75 -2.33
N TYR A 106 -10.35 -9.66 -2.09
CA TYR A 106 -10.23 -10.37 -0.81
C TYR A 106 -10.15 -9.41 0.38
N ALA A 107 -9.34 -8.36 0.27
CA ALA A 107 -9.21 -7.37 1.33
C ALA A 107 -10.54 -6.66 1.62
N ARG A 108 -11.29 -6.28 0.58
CA ARG A 108 -12.62 -5.67 0.71
C ARG A 108 -13.62 -6.59 1.40
N HIS A 109 -13.67 -7.86 0.97
CA HIS A 109 -14.54 -8.87 1.57
C HIS A 109 -14.21 -9.11 3.05
N LEU A 110 -12.94 -9.23 3.38
CA LEU A 110 -12.54 -9.41 4.77
C LEU A 110 -12.91 -8.19 5.62
N TYR A 111 -12.63 -6.98 5.11
CA TYR A 111 -13.00 -5.74 5.82
C TYR A 111 -14.52 -5.62 6.01
N ALA A 112 -15.32 -5.99 5.01
CA ALA A 112 -16.77 -6.00 5.12
C ALA A 112 -17.29 -6.97 6.19
N ARG A 113 -16.57 -8.07 6.43
CA ARG A 113 -16.97 -9.09 7.42
C ARG A 113 -16.55 -8.77 8.84
N ILE A 114 -15.35 -8.25 9.05
CA ILE A 114 -14.78 -8.08 10.39
C ILE A 114 -14.58 -6.61 10.79
N GLY A 115 -14.79 -5.68 9.85
CA GLY A 115 -14.85 -4.25 10.13
C GLY A 115 -13.63 -3.71 10.88
N THR A 116 -13.90 -3.00 11.96
CA THR A 116 -12.87 -2.36 12.80
C THR A 116 -11.90 -3.34 13.46
N ARG A 117 -12.22 -4.63 13.54
CA ARG A 117 -11.29 -5.65 14.06
C ARG A 117 -10.02 -5.78 13.21
N LEU A 118 -10.02 -5.31 11.97
CA LEU A 118 -8.78 -5.18 11.18
C LEU A 118 -7.75 -4.21 11.78
N PHE A 119 -8.13 -3.37 12.73
CA PHE A 119 -7.20 -2.54 13.50
C PHE A 119 -6.55 -3.29 14.67
N GLU A 120 -6.94 -4.53 14.92
CA GLU A 120 -6.36 -5.39 15.92
C GLU A 120 -5.46 -6.46 15.28
N ASN A 121 -4.63 -7.11 16.07
CA ASN A 121 -3.84 -8.23 15.57
C ASN A 121 -4.76 -9.42 15.28
N LEU A 122 -4.75 -9.96 14.06
CA LEU A 122 -5.73 -10.99 13.65
C LEU A 122 -5.45 -12.38 14.21
N ARG A 123 -4.21 -12.82 14.22
CA ARG A 123 -3.84 -14.19 14.63
C ARG A 123 -2.63 -14.25 15.55
N PHE A 124 -1.69 -13.35 15.36
CA PHE A 124 -0.45 -13.32 16.14
C PHE A 124 -0.25 -11.92 16.70
N GLU A 125 0.26 -11.85 17.91
CA GLU A 125 0.56 -10.59 18.57
C GLU A 125 1.78 -9.94 17.92
N ALA A 126 1.56 -8.82 17.23
CA ALA A 126 2.64 -8.06 16.63
C ALA A 126 3.50 -7.43 17.73
N ASN A 127 4.82 -7.55 17.58
CA ASN A 127 5.75 -6.96 18.53
C ASN A 127 5.73 -5.43 18.43
N ALA A 128 5.43 -4.76 19.55
CA ALA A 128 5.42 -3.30 19.65
C ALA A 128 5.99 -2.89 21.01
N HIS A 129 7.22 -2.39 21.04
CA HIS A 129 7.93 -2.03 22.25
C HIS A 129 8.59 -0.64 22.20
N ALA A 130 8.51 0.03 21.06
CA ALA A 130 9.12 1.35 20.88
C ALA A 130 8.08 2.41 20.55
N GLN A 131 8.38 3.64 20.95
CA GLN A 131 7.62 4.83 20.62
C GLN A 131 8.28 5.62 19.49
N GLY A 132 7.59 6.60 18.97
CA GLY A 132 8.07 7.53 17.97
C GLY A 132 7.29 7.48 16.67
N ASP A 133 7.42 8.55 15.89
CA ASP A 133 6.71 8.75 14.65
C ASP A 133 7.68 9.08 13.52
N GLY A 134 7.78 8.29 12.54
CA GLY A 134 8.58 8.59 11.36
C GLY A 134 9.55 7.49 10.97
N TRP A 135 9.94 7.56 9.72
CA TRP A 135 10.95 6.73 9.11
C TRP A 135 12.30 7.41 9.19
N ASN A 136 13.37 6.62 9.27
CA ASN A 136 14.73 7.17 9.31
C ASN A 136 15.10 7.80 7.95
N GLN A 137 15.11 9.13 7.91
CA GLN A 137 15.39 9.90 6.69
C GLN A 137 16.88 9.90 6.29
N GLU A 138 17.79 9.45 7.16
CA GLU A 138 19.20 9.26 6.79
C GLU A 138 19.39 8.03 5.88
N MET A 139 18.46 7.09 5.96
CA MET A 139 18.41 5.94 5.05
C MET A 139 17.80 6.36 3.71
N LEU A 140 18.60 6.47 2.66
CA LEU A 140 18.15 6.95 1.36
C LEU A 140 16.96 6.16 0.79
N CYS A 141 16.88 4.85 1.05
CA CYS A 141 15.75 4.01 0.66
C CYS A 141 14.45 4.38 1.38
N MET A 142 14.54 4.87 2.62
CA MET A 142 13.37 5.39 3.34
C MET A 142 13.04 6.80 2.87
N ALA A 143 14.04 7.68 2.79
CA ALA A 143 13.86 9.07 2.38
C ALA A 143 13.21 9.20 0.99
N GLU A 144 13.75 8.51 -0.02
CA GLU A 144 13.19 8.55 -1.39
C GLU A 144 11.77 7.93 -1.44
N THR A 145 11.51 6.88 -0.65
CA THR A 145 10.16 6.28 -0.61
C THR A 145 9.14 7.20 0.07
N VAL A 146 9.52 7.84 1.18
CA VAL A 146 8.65 8.79 1.89
C VAL A 146 8.39 10.02 1.00
N ALA A 147 9.43 10.56 0.37
CA ALA A 147 9.28 11.68 -0.56
C ALA A 147 8.33 11.35 -1.72
N GLU A 148 8.45 10.15 -2.32
CA GLU A 148 7.53 9.71 -3.38
C GLU A 148 6.10 9.55 -2.86
N LEU A 149 5.92 9.01 -1.65
CA LEU A 149 4.62 8.87 -1.02
C LEU A 149 3.96 10.25 -0.76
N GLU A 150 4.72 11.20 -0.23
CA GLU A 150 4.22 12.53 0.12
C GLU A 150 4.01 13.43 -1.11
N THR A 151 4.79 13.25 -2.18
CA THR A 151 4.67 14.05 -3.42
C THR A 151 3.63 13.48 -4.38
N ASP A 152 3.70 12.19 -4.67
CA ASP A 152 2.86 11.55 -5.69
C ASP A 152 1.61 10.87 -5.10
N GLY A 153 1.59 10.61 -3.80
CA GLY A 153 0.52 9.85 -3.15
C GLY A 153 0.48 8.38 -3.57
N TRP A 154 1.56 7.88 -4.18
CA TRP A 154 1.62 6.52 -4.67
C TRP A 154 3.04 5.97 -4.63
N VAL A 155 3.17 4.73 -4.20
CA VAL A 155 4.45 4.01 -4.17
C VAL A 155 4.24 2.54 -4.56
N VAL A 156 5.29 1.93 -5.11
CA VAL A 156 5.30 0.51 -5.47
C VAL A 156 5.02 -0.36 -4.24
N ASN A 157 4.30 -1.46 -4.39
CA ASN A 157 4.00 -2.37 -3.28
C ASN A 157 5.26 -2.82 -2.50
N GLN A 158 6.37 -3.01 -3.18
CA GLN A 158 7.65 -3.37 -2.54
C GLN A 158 8.09 -2.32 -1.51
N THR A 159 7.97 -1.04 -1.84
CA THR A 159 8.37 0.04 -0.93
C THR A 159 7.35 0.27 0.19
N ARG A 160 6.06 -0.04 -0.02
CA ARG A 160 5.07 -0.10 1.08
C ARG A 160 5.49 -1.11 2.14
N MET A 161 5.95 -2.29 1.71
CA MET A 161 6.46 -3.31 2.63
C MET A 161 7.76 -2.88 3.33
N TRP A 162 8.65 -2.15 2.65
CA TRP A 162 9.84 -1.59 3.29
C TRP A 162 9.48 -0.58 4.36
N LEU A 163 8.57 0.36 4.08
CA LEU A 163 8.11 1.33 5.07
C LEU A 163 7.49 0.64 6.29
N ALA A 164 6.60 -0.32 6.08
CA ALA A 164 5.95 -1.04 7.16
C ALA A 164 6.95 -1.88 7.97
N SER A 165 7.87 -2.59 7.32
CA SER A 165 8.90 -3.39 7.98
C SER A 165 9.91 -2.54 8.75
N HIS A 166 10.33 -1.41 8.18
CA HIS A 166 11.21 -0.49 8.89
C HIS A 166 10.54 0.08 10.15
N TRP A 167 9.28 0.48 10.04
CA TRP A 167 8.52 1.02 11.17
C TRP A 167 8.36 0.01 12.31
N THR A 168 7.99 -1.21 11.99
CA THR A 168 7.60 -2.25 12.95
C THR A 168 8.74 -3.21 13.26
N VAL A 169 9.12 -4.05 12.29
CA VAL A 169 10.03 -5.18 12.48
C VAL A 169 11.43 -4.69 12.87
N ARG A 170 11.89 -3.58 12.29
CA ARG A 170 13.21 -3.02 12.58
C ARG A 170 13.21 -2.11 13.81
N ASN A 171 12.19 -1.28 13.98
CA ASN A 171 12.17 -0.27 15.04
C ASN A 171 11.17 -0.59 16.16
N GLY A 172 10.42 -1.68 16.08
CA GLY A 172 9.51 -2.12 17.13
C GLY A 172 8.36 -1.17 17.42
N LYS A 173 8.02 -0.26 16.50
CA LYS A 173 6.92 0.69 16.68
C LYS A 173 5.58 0.04 16.41
N GLY A 174 4.53 0.49 17.09
CA GLY A 174 3.17 0.03 16.89
C GLY A 174 2.70 0.27 15.44
N TRP A 175 2.22 -0.77 14.78
CA TRP A 175 1.90 -0.76 13.36
C TRP A 175 0.70 0.14 13.00
N ILE A 176 -0.25 0.33 13.93
CA ILE A 176 -1.44 1.17 13.71
C ILE A 176 -1.05 2.61 13.37
N ALA A 177 -0.13 3.22 14.11
CA ALA A 177 0.32 4.59 13.85
C ALA A 177 1.01 4.70 12.47
N GLY A 178 1.85 3.72 12.13
CA GLY A 178 2.55 3.70 10.84
C GLY A 178 1.61 3.53 9.65
N GLN A 179 0.64 2.60 9.75
CA GLN A 179 -0.34 2.40 8.70
C GLN A 179 -1.23 3.63 8.50
N GLU A 180 -1.61 4.31 9.58
CA GLU A 180 -2.42 5.53 9.50
C GLU A 180 -1.65 6.65 8.80
N ARG A 181 -0.38 6.86 9.18
CA ARG A 181 0.48 7.84 8.53
C ARG A 181 0.64 7.55 7.03
N MET A 182 0.88 6.30 6.65
CA MET A 182 0.98 5.92 5.24
C MET A 182 -0.36 6.11 4.51
N HIS A 183 -1.47 5.68 5.11
CA HIS A 183 -2.79 5.75 4.50
C HIS A 183 -3.22 7.18 4.15
N ARG A 184 -2.90 8.16 5.00
CA ARG A 184 -3.25 9.57 4.78
C ARG A 184 -2.61 10.16 3.54
N ASN A 185 -1.49 9.62 3.10
CA ASN A 185 -0.76 10.10 1.93
C ASN A 185 -1.05 9.29 0.66
N LEU A 186 -1.89 8.24 0.71
CA LEU A 186 -2.14 7.38 -0.44
C LEU A 186 -3.35 7.82 -1.26
N LEU A 187 -3.16 8.12 -2.54
CA LEU A 187 -4.24 8.33 -3.51
C LEU A 187 -5.09 7.07 -3.71
N ASP A 188 -4.45 5.90 -3.66
CA ASP A 188 -5.12 4.61 -3.74
C ASP A 188 -5.43 4.02 -2.35
N GLY A 189 -5.44 4.83 -1.31
CA GLY A 189 -5.61 4.44 0.07
C GLY A 189 -6.90 3.67 0.33
N SER A 190 -6.80 2.34 0.39
CA SER A 190 -7.87 1.46 0.83
C SER A 190 -7.62 1.03 2.26
N ARG A 191 -8.54 1.31 3.18
CA ARG A 191 -8.44 0.85 4.57
C ARG A 191 -8.20 -0.65 4.62
N ALA A 192 -9.00 -1.41 3.87
CA ALA A 192 -8.90 -2.85 3.81
C ALA A 192 -7.51 -3.33 3.38
N ALA A 193 -7.06 -2.92 2.20
CA ALA A 193 -5.78 -3.36 1.65
C ALA A 193 -4.59 -2.85 2.46
N ASN A 194 -4.64 -1.62 2.96
CA ASN A 194 -3.56 -1.06 3.75
C ASN A 194 -3.41 -1.78 5.10
N LEU A 195 -4.51 -1.98 5.84
CA LEU A 195 -4.49 -2.70 7.11
C LEU A 195 -3.97 -4.14 6.93
N LEU A 196 -4.47 -4.87 5.93
CA LEU A 196 -4.00 -6.23 5.67
C LEU A 196 -2.54 -6.30 5.23
N GLY A 197 -2.09 -5.36 4.42
CA GLY A 197 -0.69 -5.25 4.01
C GLY A 197 0.25 -5.03 5.21
N TRP A 198 -0.17 -4.18 6.15
CA TRP A 198 0.59 -3.97 7.38
C TRP A 198 0.54 -5.20 8.28
N GLN A 199 -0.63 -5.83 8.48
CA GLN A 199 -0.75 -7.07 9.25
C GLN A 199 0.11 -8.20 8.68
N TRP A 200 0.16 -8.31 7.35
CA TRP A 200 1.06 -9.26 6.70
C TRP A 200 2.52 -8.94 7.01
N THR A 201 2.93 -7.68 6.90
CA THR A 201 4.32 -7.25 7.13
C THR A 201 4.76 -7.44 8.58
N VAL A 202 3.91 -7.13 9.56
CA VAL A 202 4.24 -7.31 10.98
C VAL A 202 4.10 -8.75 11.46
N GLY A 203 3.59 -9.63 10.62
CA GLY A 203 3.37 -11.04 10.94
C GLY A 203 2.08 -11.33 11.71
N ALA A 204 1.22 -10.33 11.95
CA ALA A 204 -0.02 -10.53 12.71
C ALA A 204 -1.00 -11.50 12.05
N GLY A 205 -0.97 -11.63 10.72
CA GLY A 205 -1.77 -12.60 9.98
C GLY A 205 -1.08 -13.95 9.76
N THR A 206 0.25 -14.00 9.76
CA THR A 206 1.04 -15.16 9.29
C THR A 206 1.95 -15.79 10.34
N GLY A 207 2.20 -15.13 11.45
CA GLY A 207 3.21 -15.51 12.45
C GLY A 207 4.64 -15.22 12.03
N LYS A 208 4.87 -14.70 10.82
CA LYS A 208 6.20 -14.47 10.24
C LYS A 208 6.35 -13.01 9.83
N PRO A 209 6.98 -12.17 10.65
CA PRO A 209 7.27 -10.79 10.28
C PRO A 209 8.13 -10.70 9.02
N TYR A 210 7.80 -9.78 8.12
CA TYR A 210 8.58 -9.53 6.92
C TYR A 210 9.77 -8.61 7.25
N GLY A 211 10.97 -9.18 7.28
CA GLY A 211 12.21 -8.41 7.30
C GLY A 211 12.75 -8.15 5.91
N PHE A 212 13.50 -7.07 5.74
CA PHE A 212 14.26 -6.83 4.51
C PHE A 212 15.68 -6.39 4.85
N ALA A 213 16.61 -6.63 3.91
CA ALA A 213 18.01 -6.34 4.05
C ALA A 213 18.54 -5.51 2.88
N LYS A 214 19.73 -4.93 3.04
CA LYS A 214 20.38 -4.07 2.03
C LYS A 214 20.43 -4.71 0.64
N TRP A 215 20.75 -5.99 0.55
CA TRP A 215 20.83 -6.69 -0.74
C TRP A 215 19.50 -6.71 -1.52
N GLN A 216 18.36 -6.72 -0.80
CA GLN A 216 17.04 -6.63 -1.45
C GLN A 216 16.80 -5.23 -2.00
N VAL A 217 17.26 -4.20 -1.29
CA VAL A 217 17.22 -2.82 -1.78
C VAL A 217 18.10 -2.68 -3.03
N ASP A 218 19.33 -3.16 -2.99
CA ASP A 218 20.25 -3.15 -4.14
C ASP A 218 19.65 -3.86 -5.36
N LYS A 219 19.01 -5.00 -5.15
CA LYS A 219 18.35 -5.78 -6.21
C LYS A 219 17.16 -5.05 -6.83
N ARG A 220 16.38 -4.30 -6.05
CA ARG A 220 15.13 -3.67 -6.48
C ARG A 220 15.28 -2.19 -6.82
N ALA A 221 16.30 -1.54 -6.29
CA ALA A 221 16.60 -0.12 -6.47
C ALA A 221 18.09 0.05 -6.82
N SER A 222 18.45 -0.37 -8.02
CA SER A 222 19.84 -0.38 -8.48
C SER A 222 20.52 0.97 -8.30
N GLY A 223 21.70 0.98 -7.69
CA GLY A 223 22.51 2.16 -7.45
C GLY A 223 22.07 3.03 -6.26
N LEU A 224 20.93 2.74 -5.64
CA LEU A 224 20.42 3.53 -4.52
C LEU A 224 21.35 3.46 -3.30
N CYS A 225 21.74 2.25 -2.90
CA CYS A 225 22.59 2.06 -1.74
C CYS A 225 23.99 2.68 -1.91
N ASN A 226 24.51 2.75 -3.14
CA ASN A 226 25.81 3.38 -3.41
C ASN A 226 25.80 4.90 -3.16
N ARG A 227 24.63 5.54 -3.31
CA ARG A 227 24.43 6.98 -3.06
C ARG A 227 24.06 7.30 -1.62
N CYS A 228 23.75 6.28 -0.82
CA CYS A 228 23.34 6.45 0.57
C CYS A 228 24.51 6.84 1.45
N GLN A 229 24.34 7.88 2.26
CA GLN A 229 25.36 8.29 3.24
C GLN A 229 25.64 7.21 4.29
N LEU A 230 24.70 6.32 4.55
CA LEU A 230 24.83 5.20 5.47
C LEU A 230 25.33 3.90 4.80
N LYS A 231 25.86 3.95 3.57
CA LYS A 231 26.22 2.76 2.80
C LYS A 231 27.18 1.82 3.53
N ASP A 232 28.12 2.37 4.31
CA ASP A 232 29.14 1.61 5.04
C ASP A 232 28.70 1.20 6.47
N LYS A 233 27.62 1.81 6.98
CA LYS A 233 27.02 1.52 8.28
C LYS A 233 25.51 1.34 8.17
N CYS A 234 25.07 0.60 7.15
CA CYS A 234 23.67 0.44 6.83
C CYS A 234 22.91 -0.26 7.98
N PRO A 235 21.86 0.36 8.55
CA PRO A 235 21.10 -0.25 9.64
C PRO A 235 20.37 -1.54 9.24
N ILE A 236 20.20 -1.76 7.92
CA ILE A 236 19.55 -2.96 7.35
C ILE A 236 20.57 -3.81 6.59
N GLN A 237 21.85 -3.81 6.97
CA GLN A 237 22.88 -4.60 6.30
C GLN A 237 22.46 -6.06 6.19
N GLU A 238 21.99 -6.62 7.30
CA GLU A 238 21.50 -7.99 7.39
C GLU A 238 19.99 -8.04 7.66
N PHE A 239 19.37 -9.21 7.50
CA PHE A 239 17.99 -9.42 7.94
C PHE A 239 17.88 -9.19 9.46
N PRO A 240 16.70 -8.75 9.95
CA PRO A 240 16.44 -8.75 11.38
C PRO A 240 16.49 -10.18 11.91
N ALA A 241 16.81 -10.34 13.19
CA ALA A 241 16.70 -11.62 13.87
C ALA A 241 15.26 -12.17 13.74
N GLU A 242 15.14 -13.47 13.62
CA GLU A 242 13.82 -14.11 13.63
C GLU A 242 13.12 -13.85 14.96
N ILE A 243 11.86 -13.43 14.86
CA ILE A 243 11.01 -13.17 16.01
C ILE A 243 9.88 -14.18 15.98
N SER A 244 9.74 -14.97 17.03
CA SER A 244 8.57 -15.82 17.25
C SER A 244 7.46 -14.98 17.85
N LEU A 245 6.33 -14.90 17.16
CA LEU A 245 5.14 -14.18 17.64
C LEU A 245 4.23 -15.14 18.41
N ARG A 246 3.64 -14.65 19.50
CA ARG A 246 2.62 -15.38 20.25
C ARG A 246 1.35 -15.48 19.44
N GLU A 247 0.84 -16.70 19.26
CA GLU A 247 -0.47 -16.90 18.63
C GLU A 247 -1.59 -16.50 19.62
N LEU A 248 -2.56 -15.74 19.11
CA LEU A 248 -3.74 -15.35 19.87
C LEU A 248 -4.73 -16.54 19.90
N SER A 249 -5.42 -16.74 21.01
CA SER A 249 -6.42 -17.80 21.10
C SER A 249 -7.55 -17.57 20.10
N ARG A 250 -8.00 -18.64 19.43
CA ARG A 250 -9.11 -18.57 18.46
C ARG A 250 -10.42 -18.15 19.11
N ASP A 251 -10.62 -18.49 20.36
CA ASP A 251 -11.84 -18.21 21.11
C ASP A 251 -12.06 -16.72 21.29
N ALA A 252 -10.99 -15.95 21.53
CA ALA A 252 -11.05 -14.49 21.60
C ALA A 252 -11.46 -13.82 20.27
N ILE A 253 -11.30 -14.50 19.14
CA ILE A 253 -11.64 -13.98 17.80
C ILE A 253 -13.08 -14.33 17.42
N LEU A 254 -13.60 -15.45 17.85
CA LEU A 254 -14.93 -15.97 17.48
C LEU A 254 -16.02 -15.53 18.45
N ASP A 255 -15.72 -15.42 19.75
CA ASP A 255 -16.71 -15.13 20.79
C ASP A 255 -17.17 -13.66 20.82
N SER A 256 -16.53 -12.75 20.10
CA SER A 256 -16.87 -11.33 20.13
C SER A 256 -17.77 -10.86 18.99
N ASP A 257 -18.12 -11.74 18.04
CA ASP A 257 -18.95 -11.38 16.89
C ASP A 257 -20.18 -12.28 16.78
N PRO A 258 -21.36 -11.85 17.29
CA PRO A 258 -22.60 -12.60 17.21
C PRO A 258 -23.10 -12.84 15.78
N ASP A 259 -22.59 -12.09 14.80
CA ASP A 259 -23.06 -12.16 13.40
C ASP A 259 -22.24 -13.09 12.50
N VAL A 260 -21.11 -13.64 12.94
CA VAL A 260 -20.28 -14.54 12.13
C VAL A 260 -20.99 -15.84 11.74
N GLY A 261 -22.05 -16.20 12.45
CA GLY A 261 -22.89 -17.39 12.15
C GLY A 261 -24.15 -17.11 11.33
N ALA A 262 -24.53 -15.86 11.10
CA ALA A 262 -25.89 -15.52 10.65
C ALA A 262 -26.04 -15.25 9.15
N THR A 263 -24.96 -15.17 8.36
CA THR A 263 -25.09 -14.89 6.92
C THR A 263 -25.29 -16.16 6.11
N THR A 264 -26.52 -16.61 5.99
CA THR A 264 -26.95 -17.68 5.07
C THR A 264 -27.52 -17.15 3.75
N GLY A 265 -27.04 -16.00 3.26
CA GLY A 265 -27.52 -15.43 2.01
C GLY A 265 -26.47 -14.66 1.25
N PRO A 266 -26.61 -14.49 -0.08
CA PRO A 266 -25.73 -13.63 -0.83
C PRO A 266 -25.90 -12.20 -0.34
N THR A 267 -24.91 -11.68 0.34
CA THR A 267 -24.88 -10.28 0.73
C THR A 267 -24.63 -9.47 -0.54
N SER A 268 -25.64 -8.77 -1.02
CA SER A 268 -25.45 -7.77 -2.06
C SER A 268 -24.58 -6.66 -1.49
N MET A 269 -23.34 -6.61 -1.95
CA MET A 269 -22.43 -5.52 -1.61
C MET A 269 -22.89 -4.27 -2.34
N VAL A 270 -23.53 -3.35 -1.62
CA VAL A 270 -23.67 -1.97 -2.09
C VAL A 270 -22.32 -1.30 -1.90
N VAL A 271 -21.58 -1.17 -2.99
CA VAL A 271 -20.35 -0.38 -3.02
C VAL A 271 -20.77 1.06 -3.31
N ASN A 272 -20.80 1.89 -2.28
CA ASN A 272 -20.86 3.34 -2.43
C ASN A 272 -19.46 3.90 -2.57
#